data_9890f2b0a4891ddbbfed435cfb5ad94d
#
_entry.id   9890f2b0a4891ddbbfed435cfb5ad94d
#
_cell.length_a   1.000
_cell.length_b   1.000
_cell.length_c   1.000
_cell.angle_alpha   90.00
_cell.angle_beta   90.00
_cell.angle_gamma   90.00
#
_symmetry.space_group_name_H-M   'P 1'
#
loop_
_entity.id
_entity.type
_entity.pdbx_description
1 polymer ?
#
loop_
_entity_poly.entity_id
_entity_poly.type
_entity_poly.pdbx_seq_one_letter_code
_entity_poly.pdbx_strand_id
1 'polypeptide(L)'
;RTPIRLRKRYDGLIHRFHGVMGQKGTFMSNFSFLQGQDDYELFATPCIEAEQAFSISPTMCAMATRKAFELAVKWVYAADSSIRMPYRDNLQSLIHEPTFERAIGNQKMLDSFQYIVKAGNITVHDKIRISAKDAMFDLKLLFVFVQWIDYTYGKWYEKRVFDPKQVPCVQQALSRREIKAKEDAAKQELTDELNAKTKRVQELERLLEESRAALSVQKAQRPPMSED
;
A
#
# COMPACT_ATOMS: atom_id res chain seq x y z
N ARG A 1 1.86 -25.44 11.37
CA ARG A 1 3.25 -25.31 10.86
C ARG A 1 3.15 -24.80 9.43
N THR A 2 3.33 -23.50 9.22
CA THR A 2 3.36 -22.87 7.90
C THR A 2 4.50 -23.49 7.09
N PRO A 3 4.26 -23.98 5.88
CA PRO A 3 5.32 -24.58 5.09
C PRO A 3 6.39 -23.52 4.75
N ILE A 4 7.64 -23.78 5.12
CA ILE A 4 8.83 -22.92 4.91
C ILE A 4 8.98 -22.44 3.45
N ARG A 5 8.34 -23.11 2.49
CA ARG A 5 8.36 -22.76 1.05
C ARG A 5 7.65 -21.46 0.67
N LEU A 6 6.69 -20.98 1.47
CA LEU A 6 5.98 -19.72 1.19
C LEU A 6 6.81 -18.48 1.51
N ARG A 7 7.56 -18.51 2.61
CA ARG A 7 8.36 -17.38 3.07
C ARG A 7 9.35 -16.89 2.00
N LYS A 8 10.00 -17.81 1.29
CA LYS A 8 11.00 -17.48 0.24
C LYS A 8 10.39 -16.93 -1.08
N ARG A 9 9.12 -17.21 -1.38
CA ARG A 9 8.52 -16.82 -2.67
C ARG A 9 7.92 -15.40 -2.65
N TYR A 10 7.60 -14.88 -1.48
CA TYR A 10 6.88 -13.62 -1.32
C TYR A 10 7.62 -12.54 -0.50
N ASP A 11 8.80 -12.85 0.07
CA ASP A 11 9.62 -11.88 0.81
C ASP A 11 9.98 -10.62 -0.02
N GLY A 12 10.09 -10.75 -1.34
CA GLY A 12 10.35 -9.62 -2.23
C GLY A 12 9.18 -8.65 -2.45
N LEU A 13 7.94 -9.07 -2.12
CA LEU A 13 6.74 -8.25 -2.28
C LEU A 13 6.41 -7.41 -1.03
N ILE A 14 6.81 -7.90 0.14
CA ILE A 14 6.49 -7.29 1.44
C ILE A 14 7.29 -6.00 1.68
N HIS A 15 8.54 -5.91 1.20
CA HIS A 15 9.43 -4.78 1.47
C HIS A 15 9.14 -3.49 0.70
N ARG A 16 8.24 -3.49 -0.27
CA ARG A 16 8.03 -2.30 -1.14
C ARG A 16 6.99 -1.29 -0.65
N PHE A 17 6.24 -1.58 0.40
CA PHE A 17 5.11 -0.74 0.86
C PHE A 17 5.21 -0.17 2.28
N HIS A 18 6.37 -0.32 2.97
CA HIS A 18 6.53 0.17 4.35
C HIS A 18 6.82 1.69 4.47
N GLY A 19 6.57 2.48 3.47
CA GLY A 19 7.09 3.85 3.34
C GLY A 19 6.15 5.01 3.60
N VAL A 20 4.91 4.83 4.03
CA VAL A 20 4.06 6.00 4.40
C VAL A 20 2.97 5.58 5.38
N MET A 21 3.20 5.65 6.68
CA MET A 21 2.14 5.91 7.65
C MET A 21 2.71 6.14 9.06
N GLY A 22 2.96 7.40 9.37
CA GLY A 22 3.06 7.86 10.76
C GLY A 22 1.80 8.59 11.14
N GLN A 23 0.93 7.94 11.93
CA GLN A 23 0.21 8.59 13.04
C GLN A 23 -0.65 7.56 13.77
N LYS A 24 -0.41 7.42 15.08
CA LYS A 24 -1.11 6.51 16.00
C LYS A 24 -2.47 7.11 16.38
N GLY A 25 -3.51 6.73 15.67
CA GLY A 25 -4.87 6.67 16.20
C GLY A 25 -5.26 5.19 16.21
N THR A 26 -5.84 4.69 17.27
CA THR A 26 -6.31 3.30 17.35
C THR A 26 -7.50 3.14 16.39
N PHE A 27 -7.20 2.92 15.13
CA PHE A 27 -8.21 2.65 14.11
C PHE A 27 -8.68 1.19 14.27
N MET A 28 -9.95 1.02 14.63
CA MET A 28 -10.58 -0.30 14.72
C MET A 28 -11.03 -0.71 13.32
N SER A 29 -10.25 -1.55 12.66
CA SER A 29 -10.58 -2.08 11.34
C SER A 29 -11.50 -3.29 11.44
N ASN A 30 -12.41 -3.46 10.47
CA ASN A 30 -13.16 -4.71 10.31
C ASN A 30 -12.26 -5.95 10.19
N PHE A 31 -11.02 -5.76 9.73
CA PHE A 31 -10.03 -6.81 9.51
C PHE A 31 -9.03 -6.97 10.67
N SER A 32 -9.20 -6.24 11.79
CA SER A 32 -8.26 -6.28 12.92
C SER A 32 -8.10 -7.67 13.55
N PHE A 33 -9.10 -8.56 13.39
CA PHE A 33 -9.03 -9.95 13.86
C PHE A 33 -7.97 -10.80 13.16
N LEU A 34 -7.49 -10.37 11.99
CA LEU A 34 -6.40 -11.03 11.26
C LEU A 34 -5.02 -10.68 11.84
N GLN A 35 -4.93 -9.60 12.60
CA GLN A 35 -3.65 -9.14 13.18
C GLN A 35 -3.23 -10.05 14.35
N GLY A 36 -1.91 -10.21 14.49
CA GLY A 36 -1.35 -11.05 15.57
C GLY A 36 -1.50 -12.55 15.35
N GLN A 37 -2.01 -12.96 14.19
CA GLN A 37 -2.01 -14.35 13.74
C GLN A 37 -0.91 -14.54 12.69
N ASP A 38 0.20 -15.15 13.10
CA ASP A 38 1.36 -15.37 12.22
C ASP A 38 0.98 -16.11 10.92
N ASP A 39 -0.06 -16.93 10.99
CA ASP A 39 -0.57 -17.69 9.85
C ASP A 39 -1.18 -16.79 8.77
N TYR A 40 -1.69 -15.57 9.11
CA TYR A 40 -2.39 -14.66 8.19
C TYR A 40 -1.54 -13.45 7.74
N GLU A 41 -0.27 -13.39 8.12
CA GLU A 41 0.63 -12.25 7.82
C GLU A 41 0.59 -11.82 6.34
N LEU A 42 0.45 -12.78 5.41
CA LEU A 42 0.46 -12.52 3.97
C LEU A 42 -0.66 -11.57 3.51
N PHE A 43 -1.85 -11.66 4.10
CA PHE A 43 -3.03 -10.91 3.64
C PHE A 43 -3.66 -10.01 4.72
N ALA A 44 -3.29 -10.16 5.99
CA ALA A 44 -3.85 -9.37 7.09
C ALA A 44 -3.63 -7.87 6.90
N THR A 45 -2.38 -7.44 6.72
CA THR A 45 -2.04 -6.04 6.46
C THR A 45 -2.67 -5.51 5.17
N PRO A 46 -2.59 -6.20 4.01
CA PRO A 46 -3.30 -5.79 2.79
C PRO A 46 -4.81 -5.61 2.95
N CYS A 47 -5.49 -6.42 3.76
CA CYS A 47 -6.92 -6.24 4.03
C CYS A 47 -7.22 -4.93 4.79
N ILE A 48 -6.41 -4.60 5.79
CA ILE A 48 -6.54 -3.35 6.55
C ILE A 48 -6.22 -2.14 5.66
N GLU A 49 -5.17 -2.23 4.85
CA GLU A 49 -4.80 -1.19 3.88
C GLU A 49 -5.90 -0.95 2.84
N ALA A 50 -6.58 -2.01 2.38
CA ALA A 50 -7.72 -1.89 1.48
C ALA A 50 -8.87 -1.10 2.11
N GLU A 51 -9.18 -1.33 3.39
CA GLU A 51 -10.18 -0.58 4.13
C GLU A 51 -9.76 0.88 4.33
N GLN A 52 -8.52 1.14 4.70
CA GLN A 52 -7.97 2.49 4.86
C GLN A 52 -7.96 3.28 3.54
N ALA A 53 -7.69 2.62 2.42
CA ALA A 53 -7.70 3.22 1.10
C ALA A 53 -9.06 3.81 0.70
N PHE A 54 -10.16 3.39 1.36
CA PHE A 54 -11.48 3.97 1.15
C PHE A 54 -11.52 5.47 1.53
N SER A 55 -10.76 5.89 2.53
CA SER A 55 -10.63 7.31 2.93
C SER A 55 -9.94 8.17 1.86
N ILE A 56 -9.13 7.56 1.00
CA ILE A 56 -8.41 8.25 -0.07
C ILE A 56 -9.28 8.33 -1.32
N SER A 57 -9.73 7.19 -1.83
CA SER A 57 -10.71 7.14 -2.92
C SER A 57 -11.34 5.76 -3.04
N PRO A 58 -12.62 5.66 -3.47
CA PRO A 58 -13.27 4.39 -3.77
C PRO A 58 -12.51 3.54 -4.80
N THR A 59 -11.90 4.18 -5.78
CA THR A 59 -11.09 3.53 -6.82
C THR A 59 -9.85 2.87 -6.22
N MET A 60 -9.11 3.57 -5.36
CA MET A 60 -7.95 2.99 -4.67
C MET A 60 -8.35 1.85 -3.73
N CYS A 61 -9.48 2.01 -3.03
CA CYS A 61 -10.03 0.95 -2.21
C CYS A 61 -10.30 -0.32 -3.03
N ALA A 62 -10.99 -0.23 -4.18
CA ALA A 62 -11.27 -1.39 -5.03
C ALA A 62 -10.00 -2.07 -5.56
N MET A 63 -8.98 -1.28 -5.93
CA MET A 63 -7.68 -1.81 -6.35
C MET A 63 -6.97 -2.56 -5.20
N ALA A 64 -6.95 -1.97 -4.00
CA ALA A 64 -6.35 -2.57 -2.83
C ALA A 64 -7.12 -3.81 -2.37
N THR A 65 -8.47 -3.78 -2.43
CA THR A 65 -9.34 -4.92 -2.14
C THR A 65 -9.03 -6.11 -3.05
N ARG A 66 -8.89 -5.87 -4.38
CA ARG A 66 -8.50 -6.92 -5.32
C ARG A 66 -7.11 -7.50 -4.99
N LYS A 67 -6.16 -6.65 -4.62
CA LYS A 67 -4.80 -7.08 -4.23
C LYS A 67 -4.84 -7.94 -2.97
N ALA A 68 -5.55 -7.50 -1.93
CA ALA A 68 -5.73 -8.26 -0.69
C ALA A 68 -6.42 -9.61 -0.95
N PHE A 69 -7.46 -9.61 -1.78
CA PHE A 69 -8.16 -10.82 -2.21
C PHE A 69 -7.23 -11.81 -2.91
N GLU A 70 -6.39 -11.35 -3.86
CA GLU A 70 -5.41 -12.21 -4.54
C GLU A 70 -4.43 -12.85 -3.57
N LEU A 71 -3.94 -12.10 -2.58
CA LEU A 71 -3.04 -12.63 -1.57
C LEU A 71 -3.73 -13.65 -0.65
N ALA A 72 -4.99 -13.40 -0.28
CA ALA A 72 -5.78 -14.32 0.51
C ALA A 72 -6.08 -15.64 -0.26
N VAL A 73 -6.39 -15.56 -1.56
CA VAL A 73 -6.55 -16.74 -2.43
C VAL A 73 -5.24 -17.54 -2.49
N LYS A 74 -4.11 -16.88 -2.74
CA LYS A 74 -2.79 -17.54 -2.79
C LYS A 74 -2.41 -18.18 -1.45
N TRP A 75 -2.82 -17.58 -0.36
CA TRP A 75 -2.64 -18.15 0.97
C TRP A 75 -3.43 -19.47 1.12
N VAL A 76 -4.69 -19.52 0.65
CA VAL A 76 -5.51 -20.75 0.69
C VAL A 76 -4.82 -21.88 -0.08
N TYR A 77 -4.30 -21.61 -1.27
CA TYR A 77 -3.54 -22.59 -2.06
C TYR A 77 -2.30 -23.13 -1.34
N ALA A 78 -1.72 -22.32 -0.51
CA ALA A 78 -0.55 -22.71 0.24
C ALA A 78 -0.88 -23.46 1.53
N ALA A 79 -2.00 -23.13 2.15
CA ALA A 79 -2.47 -23.76 3.38
C ALA A 79 -3.12 -25.12 3.12
N ASP A 80 -3.76 -25.32 1.97
CA ASP A 80 -4.52 -26.51 1.63
C ASP A 80 -3.89 -27.29 0.46
N SER A 81 -3.20 -28.39 0.78
CA SER A 81 -2.55 -29.26 -0.20
C SER A 81 -3.52 -30.06 -1.08
N SER A 82 -4.81 -30.11 -0.74
CA SER A 82 -5.85 -30.77 -1.54
C SER A 82 -6.26 -29.93 -2.77
N ILE A 83 -5.94 -28.65 -2.77
CA ILE A 83 -6.23 -27.72 -3.85
C ILE A 83 -5.08 -27.75 -4.87
N ARG A 84 -5.39 -28.08 -6.11
CA ARG A 84 -4.40 -28.18 -7.19
C ARG A 84 -4.04 -26.81 -7.73
N MET A 85 -2.74 -26.55 -7.87
CA MET A 85 -2.28 -25.33 -8.51
C MET A 85 -2.55 -25.39 -10.02
N PRO A 86 -3.29 -24.42 -10.60
CA PRO A 86 -3.49 -24.39 -12.05
C PRO A 86 -2.19 -24.07 -12.79
N TYR A 87 -2.14 -24.37 -14.09
CA TYR A 87 -0.98 -24.09 -14.94
C TYR A 87 -0.58 -22.59 -14.94
N ARG A 88 -1.58 -21.70 -14.91
CA ARG A 88 -1.38 -20.26 -14.78
C ARG A 88 -1.73 -19.83 -13.36
N ASP A 89 -0.83 -19.16 -12.68
CA ASP A 89 -0.99 -18.69 -11.30
C ASP A 89 -1.61 -17.26 -11.19
N ASN A 90 -2.31 -16.81 -12.24
CA ASN A 90 -3.06 -15.57 -12.19
C ASN A 90 -4.38 -15.76 -11.42
N LEU A 91 -4.88 -14.67 -10.83
CA LEU A 91 -6.07 -14.70 -9.98
C LEU A 91 -7.28 -15.34 -10.66
N GLN A 92 -7.51 -15.06 -11.95
CA GLN A 92 -8.64 -15.62 -12.70
C GLN A 92 -8.56 -17.14 -12.78
N SER A 93 -7.39 -17.71 -13.07
CA SER A 93 -7.19 -19.17 -13.13
C SER A 93 -7.30 -19.81 -11.75
N LEU A 94 -6.83 -19.12 -10.70
CA LEU A 94 -6.91 -19.61 -9.33
C LEU A 94 -8.36 -19.74 -8.85
N ILE A 95 -9.20 -18.72 -9.06
CA ILE A 95 -10.59 -18.74 -8.57
C ILE A 95 -11.52 -19.68 -9.34
N HIS A 96 -11.11 -20.12 -10.56
CA HIS A 96 -11.86 -21.05 -11.39
C HIS A 96 -11.27 -22.47 -11.41
N GLU A 97 -10.28 -22.75 -10.57
CA GLU A 97 -9.75 -24.10 -10.47
C GLU A 97 -10.79 -25.00 -9.76
N PRO A 98 -11.20 -26.15 -10.37
CA PRO A 98 -12.30 -26.98 -9.83
C PRO A 98 -12.09 -27.47 -8.41
N THR A 99 -10.84 -27.68 -7.97
CA THR A 99 -10.55 -28.11 -6.59
C THR A 99 -10.70 -26.97 -5.61
N PHE A 100 -10.38 -25.73 -6.01
CA PHE A 100 -10.61 -24.52 -5.23
C PHE A 100 -12.12 -24.24 -5.11
N GLU A 101 -12.87 -24.28 -6.22
CA GLU A 101 -14.32 -24.10 -6.20
C GLU A 101 -15.02 -25.13 -5.27
N ARG A 102 -14.54 -26.37 -5.29
CA ARG A 102 -15.03 -27.41 -4.39
C ARG A 102 -14.70 -27.13 -2.93
N ALA A 103 -13.51 -26.63 -2.63
CA ALA A 103 -13.10 -26.27 -1.27
C ALA A 103 -13.96 -25.12 -0.72
N ILE A 104 -14.29 -24.12 -1.55
CA ILE A 104 -15.23 -23.04 -1.18
C ILE A 104 -16.64 -23.60 -0.92
N GLY A 105 -17.13 -24.49 -1.77
CA GLY A 105 -18.42 -25.18 -1.58
C GLY A 105 -19.64 -24.26 -1.54
N ASN A 106 -19.52 -22.99 -1.91
CA ASN A 106 -20.58 -22.00 -1.84
C ASN A 106 -20.62 -21.15 -3.12
N GLN A 107 -21.61 -21.42 -3.98
CA GLN A 107 -21.75 -20.76 -5.27
C GLN A 107 -21.89 -19.22 -5.15
N LYS A 108 -22.63 -18.73 -4.15
CA LYS A 108 -22.79 -17.26 -3.95
C LYS A 108 -21.46 -16.59 -3.62
N MET A 109 -20.59 -17.28 -2.89
CA MET A 109 -19.24 -16.77 -2.60
C MET A 109 -18.37 -16.78 -3.86
N LEU A 110 -18.41 -17.84 -4.67
CA LEU A 110 -17.70 -17.92 -5.94
C LEU A 110 -18.15 -16.83 -6.90
N ASP A 111 -19.45 -16.60 -7.03
CA ASP A 111 -19.99 -15.51 -7.83
C ASP A 111 -19.49 -14.15 -7.34
N SER A 112 -19.36 -13.95 -6.03
CA SER A 112 -18.87 -12.71 -5.44
C SER A 112 -17.42 -12.40 -5.79
N PHE A 113 -16.58 -13.39 -6.04
CA PHE A 113 -15.18 -13.21 -6.44
C PHE A 113 -15.05 -12.47 -7.76
N GLN A 114 -15.99 -12.72 -8.69
CA GLN A 114 -16.02 -12.02 -9.98
C GLN A 114 -16.24 -10.51 -9.83
N TYR A 115 -17.02 -10.07 -8.84
CA TYR A 115 -17.21 -8.65 -8.55
C TYR A 115 -15.88 -8.00 -8.15
N ILE A 116 -15.15 -8.59 -7.18
CA ILE A 116 -13.86 -8.07 -6.72
C ILE A 116 -12.85 -8.00 -7.88
N VAL A 117 -12.76 -9.07 -8.69
CA VAL A 117 -11.83 -9.12 -9.84
C VAL A 117 -12.20 -8.06 -10.87
N LYS A 118 -13.48 -7.97 -11.23
CA LYS A 118 -13.97 -7.02 -12.23
C LYS A 118 -13.77 -5.57 -11.80
N ALA A 119 -14.15 -5.23 -10.57
CA ALA A 119 -13.98 -3.89 -10.02
C ALA A 119 -12.50 -3.46 -10.04
N GLY A 120 -11.59 -4.33 -9.57
CA GLY A 120 -10.16 -4.04 -9.59
C GLY A 120 -9.56 -3.93 -11.00
N ASN A 121 -10.06 -4.68 -11.99
CA ASN A 121 -9.59 -4.62 -13.38
C ASN A 121 -10.06 -3.34 -14.10
N ILE A 122 -11.31 -2.94 -13.94
CA ILE A 122 -11.89 -1.72 -14.53
C ILE A 122 -11.07 -0.49 -14.12
N THR A 123 -10.58 -0.44 -12.89
CA THR A 123 -9.82 0.71 -12.38
C THR A 123 -8.42 0.84 -13.00
N VAL A 124 -7.85 -0.26 -13.47
CA VAL A 124 -6.50 -0.27 -14.06
C VAL A 124 -6.51 0.04 -15.56
N HIS A 125 -7.52 -0.42 -16.28
CA HIS A 125 -7.56 -0.37 -17.75
C HIS A 125 -8.50 0.71 -18.29
N ASP A 126 -9.58 1.00 -17.60
CA ASP A 126 -10.58 1.98 -18.00
C ASP A 126 -10.56 3.17 -17.03
N LYS A 127 -10.61 4.39 -17.54
CA LYS A 127 -10.72 5.62 -16.73
C LYS A 127 -12.07 5.73 -15.96
N ILE A 128 -12.71 4.60 -15.68
CA ILE A 128 -13.99 4.50 -15.00
C ILE A 128 -13.77 4.64 -13.49
N ARG A 129 -14.50 5.54 -12.88
CA ARG A 129 -14.48 5.74 -11.43
C ARG A 129 -15.45 4.74 -10.77
N ILE A 130 -14.96 4.01 -9.79
CA ILE A 130 -15.78 3.16 -8.92
C ILE A 130 -16.55 4.06 -7.95
N SER A 131 -17.84 3.75 -7.74
CA SER A 131 -18.65 4.46 -6.74
C SER A 131 -18.25 4.04 -5.31
N ALA A 132 -18.49 4.93 -4.33
CA ALA A 132 -18.27 4.60 -2.92
C ALA A 132 -19.12 3.38 -2.47
N LYS A 133 -20.32 3.21 -3.04
CA LYS A 133 -21.19 2.07 -2.76
C LYS A 133 -20.58 0.77 -3.25
N ASP A 134 -20.03 0.76 -4.45
CA ASP A 134 -19.44 -0.44 -5.05
C ASP A 134 -18.14 -0.82 -4.32
N ALA A 135 -17.27 0.15 -4.01
CA ALA A 135 -16.06 -0.10 -3.22
C ALA A 135 -16.36 -0.63 -1.81
N MET A 136 -17.40 -0.11 -1.15
CA MET A 136 -17.88 -0.61 0.13
C MET A 136 -18.40 -2.05 0.02
N PHE A 137 -19.08 -2.36 -1.09
CA PHE A 137 -19.55 -3.70 -1.37
C PHE A 137 -18.40 -4.67 -1.58
N ASP A 138 -17.36 -4.28 -2.34
CA ASP A 138 -16.16 -5.09 -2.56
C ASP A 138 -15.41 -5.38 -1.24
N LEU A 139 -15.26 -4.38 -0.36
CA LEU A 139 -14.70 -4.59 0.98
C LEU A 139 -15.50 -5.60 1.80
N LYS A 140 -16.83 -5.52 1.74
CA LYS A 140 -17.70 -6.48 2.42
C LYS A 140 -17.52 -7.89 1.87
N LEU A 141 -17.37 -8.05 0.56
CA LEU A 141 -17.11 -9.36 -0.07
C LEU A 141 -15.76 -9.92 0.36
N LEU A 142 -14.71 -9.09 0.40
CA LEU A 142 -13.40 -9.47 0.92
C LEU A 142 -13.50 -9.92 2.38
N PHE A 143 -14.22 -9.17 3.22
CA PHE A 143 -14.45 -9.54 4.62
C PHE A 143 -15.12 -10.92 4.77
N VAL A 144 -16.15 -11.20 3.97
CA VAL A 144 -16.84 -12.50 3.97
C VAL A 144 -15.87 -13.62 3.59
N PHE A 145 -15.00 -13.39 2.60
CA PHE A 145 -14.02 -14.40 2.17
C PHE A 145 -12.96 -14.66 3.24
N VAL A 146 -12.36 -13.62 3.83
CA VAL A 146 -11.34 -13.85 4.88
C VAL A 146 -11.95 -14.39 6.17
N GLN A 147 -13.21 -14.11 6.46
CA GLN A 147 -13.93 -14.75 7.55
C GLN A 147 -14.18 -16.25 7.27
N TRP A 148 -14.42 -16.62 6.00
CA TRP A 148 -14.49 -18.02 5.60
C TRP A 148 -13.12 -18.72 5.76
N ILE A 149 -12.01 -18.03 5.44
CA ILE A 149 -10.66 -18.55 5.71
C ILE A 149 -10.47 -18.81 7.21
N ASP A 150 -10.82 -17.85 8.05
CA ASP A 150 -10.71 -17.99 9.51
C ASP A 150 -11.59 -19.11 10.05
N TYR A 151 -12.79 -19.28 9.51
CA TYR A 151 -13.69 -20.39 9.86
C TYR A 151 -13.12 -21.77 9.46
N THR A 152 -12.52 -21.86 8.27
CA THR A 152 -12.10 -23.15 7.69
C THR A 152 -10.72 -23.58 8.18
N TYR A 153 -9.80 -22.63 8.36
CA TYR A 153 -8.39 -22.89 8.65
C TYR A 153 -7.90 -22.30 9.97
N GLY A 154 -8.68 -21.41 10.58
CA GLY A 154 -8.33 -20.75 11.83
C GLY A 154 -8.45 -21.66 13.04
N LYS A 155 -7.65 -21.38 14.07
CA LYS A 155 -7.66 -22.12 15.35
C LYS A 155 -8.78 -21.65 16.29
N TRP A 156 -9.15 -20.37 16.20
CA TRP A 156 -10.07 -19.70 17.14
C TRP A 156 -11.06 -18.83 16.36
N TYR A 157 -11.99 -19.46 15.68
CA TYR A 157 -13.01 -18.75 14.93
C TYR A 157 -14.04 -18.09 15.83
N GLU A 158 -14.30 -16.82 15.58
CA GLU A 158 -15.44 -16.08 16.12
C GLU A 158 -16.25 -15.49 14.97
N LYS A 159 -17.56 -15.63 15.03
CA LYS A 159 -18.44 -15.02 14.03
C LYS A 159 -18.45 -13.51 14.18
N ARG A 160 -18.06 -12.79 13.13
CA ARG A 160 -18.02 -11.33 13.09
C ARG A 160 -18.95 -10.80 12.00
N VAL A 161 -19.36 -9.57 12.13
CA VAL A 161 -20.22 -8.89 11.17
C VAL A 161 -19.47 -7.66 10.64
N PHE A 162 -19.47 -7.48 9.34
CA PHE A 162 -18.90 -6.28 8.72
C PHE A 162 -19.67 -5.04 9.15
N ASP A 163 -18.99 -4.08 9.74
CA ASP A 163 -19.56 -2.80 10.14
C ASP A 163 -19.09 -1.67 9.21
N PRO A 164 -19.95 -1.17 8.31
CA PRO A 164 -19.59 -0.07 7.42
C PRO A 164 -19.17 1.21 8.14
N LYS A 165 -19.56 1.40 9.42
CA LYS A 165 -19.20 2.59 10.21
C LYS A 165 -17.73 2.58 10.63
N GLN A 166 -17.10 1.42 10.67
CA GLN A 166 -15.66 1.30 10.94
C GLN A 166 -14.80 1.62 9.72
N VAL A 167 -15.37 1.61 8.51
CA VAL A 167 -14.65 2.00 7.31
C VAL A 167 -14.42 3.52 7.35
N PRO A 168 -13.15 3.99 7.21
CA PRO A 168 -12.85 5.42 7.27
C PRO A 168 -13.61 6.13 6.15
N CYS A 169 -14.47 7.08 6.53
CA CYS A 169 -15.14 7.90 5.54
C CYS A 169 -14.10 8.66 4.71
N VAL A 170 -14.36 8.79 3.42
CA VAL A 170 -13.70 9.83 2.61
C VAL A 170 -13.95 11.13 3.39
N GLN A 171 -12.95 11.62 4.11
CA GLN A 171 -13.01 12.96 4.71
C GLN A 171 -13.40 13.85 3.56
N GLN A 172 -14.48 14.62 3.72
CA GLN A 172 -15.10 15.46 2.69
C GLN A 172 -13.97 16.01 1.84
N ALA A 173 -13.90 15.53 0.60
CA ALA A 173 -12.76 15.80 -0.25
C ALA A 173 -12.58 17.30 -0.21
N LEU A 174 -11.46 17.76 0.38
CA LEU A 174 -11.10 19.19 0.40
C LEU A 174 -11.49 19.72 -0.95
N SER A 175 -12.33 20.75 -0.97
CA SER A 175 -12.85 21.24 -2.24
C SER A 175 -11.67 21.38 -3.20
N ARG A 176 -11.86 21.20 -4.51
CA ARG A 176 -10.74 21.36 -5.48
C ARG A 176 -9.96 22.65 -5.26
N ARG A 177 -10.62 23.68 -4.69
CA ARG A 177 -10.01 24.95 -4.29
C ARG A 177 -9.07 24.80 -3.10
N GLU A 178 -9.46 24.01 -2.08
CA GLU A 178 -8.64 23.78 -0.88
C GLU A 178 -7.43 22.88 -1.16
N ILE A 179 -7.59 21.86 -2.01
CA ILE A 179 -6.47 21.02 -2.48
C ILE A 179 -5.49 21.90 -3.27
N LYS A 180 -5.99 22.68 -4.22
CA LYS A 180 -5.17 23.59 -5.02
C LYS A 180 -4.47 24.64 -4.15
N ALA A 181 -5.17 25.21 -3.17
CA ALA A 181 -4.57 26.19 -2.24
C ALA A 181 -3.44 25.57 -1.41
N LYS A 182 -3.60 24.33 -0.92
CA LYS A 182 -2.53 23.60 -0.21
C LYS A 182 -1.35 23.26 -1.11
N GLU A 183 -1.61 22.84 -2.36
CA GLU A 183 -0.56 22.58 -3.34
C GLU A 183 0.21 23.85 -3.70
N ASP A 184 -0.50 24.96 -3.91
CA ASP A 184 0.12 26.26 -4.23
C ASP A 184 0.93 26.80 -3.04
N ALA A 185 0.44 26.65 -1.81
CA ALA A 185 1.17 27.02 -0.60
C ALA A 185 2.44 26.16 -0.41
N ALA A 186 2.36 24.84 -0.59
CA ALA A 186 3.53 23.97 -0.50
C ALA A 186 4.58 24.25 -1.60
N LYS A 187 4.14 24.59 -2.81
CA LYS A 187 5.04 25.03 -3.90
C LYS A 187 5.73 26.33 -3.57
N GLN A 188 5.00 27.29 -2.99
CA GLN A 188 5.55 28.57 -2.60
C GLN A 188 6.63 28.39 -1.53
N GLU A 189 6.34 27.62 -0.48
CA GLU A 189 7.30 27.32 0.59
C GLU A 189 8.58 26.66 0.05
N LEU A 190 8.44 25.67 -0.84
CA LEU A 190 9.58 25.02 -1.47
C LEU A 190 10.39 25.98 -2.35
N THR A 191 9.71 26.89 -3.06
CA THR A 191 10.36 27.91 -3.89
C THR A 191 11.15 28.90 -3.03
N ASP A 192 10.58 29.32 -1.90
CA ASP A 192 11.23 30.24 -0.97
C ASP A 192 12.45 29.57 -0.30
N GLU A 193 12.34 28.32 0.08
CA GLU A 193 13.46 27.53 0.60
C GLU A 193 14.58 27.35 -0.44
N LEU A 194 14.23 27.07 -1.69
CA LEU A 194 15.19 26.95 -2.79
C LEU A 194 15.92 28.27 -3.04
N ASN A 195 15.18 29.38 -3.06
CA ASN A 195 15.75 30.70 -3.23
C ASN A 195 16.74 31.09 -2.08
N ALA A 196 16.38 30.75 -0.84
CA ALA A 196 17.24 30.93 0.31
C ALA A 196 18.54 30.12 0.21
N LYS A 197 18.46 28.87 -0.19
CA LYS A 197 19.61 27.98 -0.42
C LYS A 197 20.48 28.49 -1.56
N THR A 198 19.89 28.95 -2.66
CA THR A 198 20.63 29.54 -3.81
C THR A 198 21.40 30.76 -3.41
N LYS A 199 20.80 31.71 -2.65
CA LYS A 199 21.50 32.88 -2.11
C LYS A 199 22.66 32.49 -1.21
N ARG A 200 22.48 31.45 -0.39
CA ARG A 200 23.55 30.96 0.49
C ARG A 200 24.71 30.37 -0.29
N VAL A 201 24.44 29.63 -1.36
CA VAL A 201 25.46 29.07 -2.25
C VAL A 201 26.26 30.22 -2.91
N GLN A 202 25.57 31.21 -3.46
CA GLN A 202 26.24 32.37 -4.08
C GLN A 202 27.15 33.15 -3.11
N GLU A 203 26.70 33.32 -1.86
CA GLU A 203 27.50 33.97 -0.82
C GLU A 203 28.73 33.13 -0.45
N LEU A 204 28.61 31.83 -0.35
CA LEU A 204 29.73 30.93 -0.09
C LEU A 204 30.72 30.89 -1.25
N GLU A 205 30.27 30.94 -2.49
CA GLU A 205 31.12 31.03 -3.68
C GLU A 205 31.91 32.31 -3.68
N ARG A 206 31.26 33.45 -3.37
CA ARG A 206 31.94 34.75 -3.25
C ARG A 206 33.04 34.73 -2.18
N LEU A 207 32.76 34.24 -0.98
CA LEU A 207 33.73 34.14 0.11
C LEU A 207 34.88 33.20 -0.24
N LEU A 208 34.62 32.15 -0.99
CA LEU A 208 35.64 31.21 -1.43
C LEU A 208 36.55 31.82 -2.47
N GLU A 209 36.04 32.66 -3.35
CA GLU A 209 36.82 33.40 -4.35
C GLU A 209 37.68 34.49 -3.70
N GLU A 210 37.12 35.23 -2.74
CA GLU A 210 37.89 36.21 -1.92
C GLU A 210 39.04 35.53 -1.14
N SER A 211 38.76 34.35 -0.53
CA SER A 211 39.78 33.58 0.19
C SER A 211 40.89 33.06 -0.73
N ARG A 212 40.55 32.62 -1.93
CA ARG A 212 41.52 32.17 -2.94
C ARG A 212 42.40 33.34 -3.42
N ALA A 213 41.81 34.51 -3.65
CA ALA A 213 42.55 35.74 -4.02
C ALA A 213 43.52 36.12 -2.91
N ALA A 214 43.09 36.13 -1.64
CA ALA A 214 43.95 36.45 -0.50
C ALA A 214 45.14 35.48 -0.37
N LEU A 215 44.91 34.20 -0.56
CA LEU A 215 45.97 33.16 -0.54
C LEU A 215 46.97 33.34 -1.68
N SER A 216 46.51 33.73 -2.87
CA SER A 216 47.41 34.01 -4.01
C SER A 216 48.33 35.18 -3.75
N VAL A 217 47.83 36.28 -3.15
CA VAL A 217 48.61 37.45 -2.74
C VAL A 217 49.64 37.06 -1.67
N GLN A 218 49.26 36.26 -0.67
CA GLN A 218 50.15 35.81 0.39
C GLN A 218 51.26 34.87 -0.12
N LYS A 219 50.99 34.05 -1.13
CA LYS A 219 52.00 33.22 -1.81
C LYS A 219 52.99 34.09 -2.62
N ALA A 220 52.53 35.15 -3.26
CA ALA A 220 53.40 36.05 -4.03
C ALA A 220 54.32 36.92 -3.16
N GLN A 221 53.97 37.14 -1.89
CA GLN A 221 54.74 37.95 -0.93
C GLN A 221 55.75 37.10 -0.11
N ARG A 222 55.84 35.80 -0.31
CA ARG A 222 56.79 34.93 0.41
C ARG A 222 58.17 35.06 -0.22
N PRO A 223 59.20 35.55 0.52
CA PRO A 223 60.53 35.65 -0.01
C PRO A 223 61.10 34.27 -0.36
N PRO A 224 61.96 34.15 -1.38
CA PRO A 224 62.58 32.87 -1.74
C PRO A 224 63.36 32.36 -0.54
N MET A 225 63.13 31.07 -0.20
CA MET A 225 63.96 30.40 0.81
C MET A 225 65.38 30.34 0.30
N SER A 226 66.30 30.97 1.04
CA SER A 226 67.72 30.81 0.82
C SER A 226 68.09 29.37 1.07
N GLU A 227 68.61 28.72 0.04
CA GLU A 227 69.35 27.44 0.18
C GLU A 227 70.68 27.76 0.80
N ASP A 228 70.91 27.29 2.02
CA ASP A 228 72.21 27.05 2.64
C ASP A 228 72.35 25.57 2.96
#